data_4dfb895aa46cf1976e8c57dc59205313
#
_entry.id   4dfb895aa46cf1976e8c57dc59205313
#
_cell.length_a   1.000
_cell.length_b   1.000
_cell.length_c   1.000
_cell.angle_alpha   90.00
_cell.angle_beta   90.00
_cell.angle_gamma   90.00
#
_symmetry.space_group_name_H-M   'P 1'
#
loop_
_entity.id
_entity.type
_entity.pdbx_description
1 polymer ?
#
loop_
_entity_poly.entity_id
_entity_poly.type
_entity_poly.pdbx_seq_one_letter_code
_entity_poly.pdbx_strand_id
1 'polypeptide(L)'
;WEDTNGNTITKALVGDEVYLCADVTDIDDGATATIKIVEKDDEGEDDDIESVSGKVQDGKIKAKWKVKYTEDNDDTESQKEMEEKGYTLPEYAFTVECEGVESEESGQLDVKDEIVLTVKNFDELKGKTLKLVWKDGSSKEIPIDSEKLKISDIFIGSAYMLIK
;
A
#
# COMPACT_ATOMS: atom_id res chain seq x y z
N TRP A 1 -5.42 7.99 -6.64
CA TRP A 1 -5.68 6.72 -5.96
C TRP A 1 -7.06 6.71 -5.32
N GLU A 2 -7.78 5.60 -5.45
CA GLU A 2 -9.08 5.40 -4.78
C GLU A 2 -9.10 4.08 -4.00
N ASP A 3 -9.84 4.05 -2.89
CA ASP A 3 -10.16 2.81 -2.19
C ASP A 3 -11.25 2.00 -2.93
N THR A 4 -11.60 0.82 -2.44
CA THR A 4 -12.64 -0.03 -3.02
C THR A 4 -14.06 0.56 -2.93
N ASN A 5 -14.25 1.64 -2.17
CA ASN A 5 -15.51 2.38 -2.06
C ASN A 5 -15.54 3.63 -2.97
N GLY A 6 -14.45 3.91 -3.69
CA GLY A 6 -14.32 5.06 -4.58
C GLY A 6 -13.94 6.37 -3.86
N ASN A 7 -13.41 6.29 -2.63
CA ASN A 7 -12.89 7.45 -1.95
C ASN A 7 -11.43 7.68 -2.34
N THR A 8 -11.07 8.93 -2.60
CA THR A 8 -9.66 9.31 -2.80
C THR A 8 -8.85 9.02 -1.56
N ILE A 9 -7.69 8.39 -1.73
CA ILE A 9 -6.77 8.03 -0.66
C ILE A 9 -5.35 8.49 -0.99
N THR A 10 -4.57 8.74 0.06
CA THR A 10 -3.12 9.02 -0.01
C THR A 10 -2.33 8.02 0.82
N LYS A 11 -2.99 7.07 1.48
CA LYS A 11 -2.35 6.04 2.31
C LYS A 11 -3.04 4.70 2.17
N ALA A 12 -2.26 3.62 2.15
CA ALA A 12 -2.76 2.24 2.09
C ALA A 12 -1.86 1.28 2.88
N LEU A 13 -2.38 0.07 3.15
CA LEU A 13 -1.61 -1.03 3.73
C LEU A 13 -1.10 -1.96 2.63
N VAL A 14 0.02 -2.60 2.84
CA VAL A 14 0.46 -3.71 1.98
C VAL A 14 -0.65 -4.77 1.91
N GLY A 15 -1.02 -5.13 0.69
CA GLY A 15 -2.08 -6.08 0.41
C GLY A 15 -3.47 -5.50 0.23
N ASP A 16 -3.67 -4.20 0.48
CA ASP A 16 -4.91 -3.51 0.13
C ASP A 16 -5.15 -3.52 -1.38
N GLU A 17 -6.40 -3.63 -1.79
CA GLU A 17 -6.81 -3.38 -3.17
C GLU A 17 -7.17 -1.91 -3.33
N VAL A 18 -6.52 -1.25 -4.28
CA VAL A 18 -6.75 0.15 -4.63
C VAL A 18 -7.05 0.29 -6.11
N TYR A 19 -7.61 1.41 -6.49
CA TYR A 19 -7.82 1.77 -7.90
C TYR A 19 -6.93 2.94 -8.30
N LEU A 20 -6.29 2.77 -9.47
CA LEU A 20 -5.63 3.84 -10.20
C LEU A 20 -6.66 4.44 -11.14
N CYS A 21 -6.91 5.74 -10.99
CA CYS A 21 -7.96 6.42 -11.74
C CYS A 21 -7.38 7.64 -12.45
N ALA A 22 -7.76 7.81 -13.73
CA ALA A 22 -7.45 9.00 -14.51
C ALA A 22 -8.68 9.44 -15.31
N ASP A 23 -8.84 10.75 -15.44
CA ASP A 23 -9.80 11.32 -16.37
C ASP A 23 -9.14 11.49 -17.73
N VAL A 24 -9.86 11.19 -18.80
CA VAL A 24 -9.39 11.34 -20.18
C VAL A 24 -10.39 12.14 -21.00
N THR A 25 -9.87 12.93 -21.95
CA THR A 25 -10.65 13.68 -22.92
C THR A 25 -10.19 13.34 -24.32
N ASP A 26 -11.12 13.35 -25.27
CA ASP A 26 -10.85 13.13 -26.71
C ASP A 26 -10.21 11.75 -27.03
N ILE A 27 -10.47 10.74 -26.18
CA ILE A 27 -10.10 9.35 -26.42
C ILE A 27 -11.37 8.49 -26.36
N ASP A 28 -11.52 7.61 -27.34
CA ASP A 28 -12.72 6.78 -27.52
C ASP A 28 -12.84 5.70 -26.42
N ASP A 29 -14.06 5.40 -26.02
CA ASP A 29 -14.35 4.29 -25.13
C ASP A 29 -13.85 2.96 -25.69
N GLY A 30 -13.23 2.16 -24.84
CA GLY A 30 -12.63 0.88 -25.19
C GLY A 30 -11.15 0.96 -25.54
N ALA A 31 -10.60 2.17 -25.74
CA ALA A 31 -9.15 2.35 -25.89
C ALA A 31 -8.42 1.74 -24.67
N THR A 32 -7.26 1.13 -24.93
CA THR A 32 -6.45 0.50 -23.89
C THR A 32 -5.41 1.49 -23.41
N ALA A 33 -5.34 1.65 -22.10
CA ALA A 33 -4.31 2.44 -21.43
C ALA A 33 -3.32 1.53 -20.69
N THR A 34 -2.08 1.93 -20.63
CA THR A 34 -1.04 1.36 -19.78
C THR A 34 -0.81 2.30 -18.61
N ILE A 35 -0.86 1.78 -17.40
CA ILE A 35 -0.60 2.53 -16.17
C ILE A 35 0.70 2.01 -15.61
N LYS A 36 1.72 2.86 -15.58
CA LYS A 36 3.04 2.55 -15.02
C LYS A 36 3.06 3.00 -13.58
N ILE A 37 3.41 2.10 -12.65
CA ILE A 37 3.52 2.36 -11.23
C ILE A 37 5.00 2.38 -10.89
N VAL A 38 5.41 3.42 -10.19
CA VAL A 38 6.78 3.62 -9.70
C VAL A 38 6.77 3.75 -8.18
N GLU A 39 7.84 3.37 -7.57
CA GLU A 39 8.22 3.75 -6.21
C GLU A 39 9.03 5.04 -6.31
N LYS A 40 8.79 5.97 -5.40
CA LYS A 40 9.35 7.31 -5.44
C LYS A 40 10.58 7.40 -4.56
N ASP A 41 11.68 7.85 -5.15
CA ASP A 41 12.91 8.18 -4.45
C ASP A 41 13.03 9.70 -4.28
N ASP A 42 13.37 10.14 -3.08
CA ASP A 42 13.67 11.56 -2.83
C ASP A 42 15.00 11.99 -3.50
N GLU A 43 15.93 11.06 -3.68
CA GLU A 43 17.24 11.27 -4.30
C GLU A 43 17.53 10.13 -5.28
N GLY A 44 17.40 10.35 -6.59
CA GLY A 44 17.73 9.33 -7.58
C GLY A 44 16.77 9.24 -8.74
N GLU A 45 16.67 8.06 -9.32
CA GLU A 45 15.67 7.71 -10.33
C GLU A 45 14.65 6.77 -9.66
N ASP A 46 13.36 7.08 -9.84
CA ASP A 46 12.26 6.26 -9.30
C ASP A 46 12.33 4.81 -9.80
N ASP A 47 12.03 3.87 -8.94
CA ASP A 47 12.02 2.44 -9.25
C ASP A 47 10.74 2.00 -9.95
N ASP A 48 10.91 1.30 -11.09
CA ASP A 48 9.80 0.71 -11.85
C ASP A 48 9.23 -0.51 -11.11
N ILE A 49 7.99 -0.41 -10.62
CA ILE A 49 7.36 -1.49 -9.86
C ILE A 49 6.56 -2.43 -10.74
N GLU A 50 5.64 -1.88 -11.54
CA GLU A 50 4.70 -2.68 -12.34
C GLU A 50 3.97 -1.81 -13.36
N SER A 51 3.51 -2.46 -14.43
CA SER A 51 2.54 -1.86 -15.33
C SER A 51 1.24 -2.65 -15.32
N VAL A 52 0.12 -1.96 -15.18
CA VAL A 52 -1.23 -2.53 -15.27
C VAL A 52 -1.99 -1.92 -16.43
N SER A 53 -2.94 -2.67 -17.00
CA SER A 53 -3.76 -2.18 -18.10
C SER A 53 -5.13 -1.75 -17.62
N GLY A 54 -5.61 -0.65 -18.16
CA GLY A 54 -6.98 -0.15 -18.00
C GLY A 54 -7.63 0.05 -19.36
N LYS A 55 -8.94 0.31 -19.34
CA LYS A 55 -9.69 0.72 -20.55
C LYS A 55 -10.39 2.03 -20.29
N VAL A 56 -10.48 2.85 -21.33
CA VAL A 56 -11.32 4.06 -21.30
C VAL A 56 -12.76 3.65 -21.26
N GLN A 57 -13.51 4.19 -20.34
CA GLN A 57 -14.97 4.06 -20.24
C GLN A 57 -15.55 5.36 -19.66
N ASP A 58 -16.48 5.95 -20.39
CA ASP A 58 -17.16 7.20 -19.98
C ASP A 58 -16.16 8.33 -19.63
N GLY A 59 -15.08 8.47 -20.42
CA GLY A 59 -14.04 9.48 -20.21
C GLY A 59 -13.14 9.23 -18.98
N LYS A 60 -13.09 7.99 -18.50
CA LYS A 60 -12.26 7.60 -17.35
C LYS A 60 -11.49 6.32 -17.63
N ILE A 61 -10.32 6.23 -17.02
CA ILE A 61 -9.56 4.98 -16.91
C ILE A 61 -9.59 4.57 -15.44
N LYS A 62 -9.88 3.29 -15.18
CA LYS A 62 -9.85 2.73 -13.84
C LYS A 62 -9.26 1.33 -13.90
N ALA A 63 -8.14 1.13 -13.19
CA ALA A 63 -7.50 -0.16 -13.05
C ALA A 63 -7.31 -0.53 -11.59
N LYS A 64 -7.45 -1.81 -11.27
CA LYS A 64 -7.24 -2.32 -9.92
C LYS A 64 -5.79 -2.72 -9.74
N TRP A 65 -5.24 -2.39 -8.59
CA TRP A 65 -3.92 -2.81 -8.17
C TRP A 65 -3.93 -3.26 -6.72
N LYS A 66 -3.05 -4.20 -6.40
CA LYS A 66 -2.85 -4.66 -5.03
C LYS A 66 -1.53 -4.09 -4.52
N VAL A 67 -1.61 -3.27 -3.47
CA VAL A 67 -0.44 -2.62 -2.87
C VAL A 67 0.59 -3.67 -2.47
N LYS A 68 1.80 -3.51 -3.00
CA LYS A 68 2.96 -4.37 -2.72
C LYS A 68 3.86 -3.71 -1.69
N TYR A 69 4.77 -4.46 -1.16
CA TYR A 69 5.94 -3.95 -0.46
C TYR A 69 7.12 -3.99 -1.41
N THR A 70 7.81 -2.88 -1.50
CA THR A 70 9.13 -2.77 -2.11
C THR A 70 10.05 -2.18 -1.05
N GLU A 71 11.21 -2.77 -0.88
CA GLU A 71 12.23 -2.25 0.02
C GLU A 71 13.00 -1.18 -0.74
N ASP A 72 13.01 0.01 -0.19
CA ASP A 72 13.80 1.11 -0.69
C ASP A 72 15.02 1.33 0.23
N ASN A 73 16.19 1.54 -0.35
CA ASN A 73 17.46 1.76 0.36
C ASN A 73 18.34 2.79 -0.37
N ASP A 74 17.84 3.43 -1.38
CA ASP A 74 18.66 4.17 -2.34
C ASP A 74 18.87 5.62 -1.91
N ASP A 75 18.02 6.16 -1.03
CA ASP A 75 18.14 7.52 -0.55
C ASP A 75 18.50 7.63 0.94
N THR A 76 18.82 8.85 1.39
CA THR A 76 19.25 9.13 2.76
C THR A 76 18.11 8.96 3.77
N GLU A 77 16.85 9.22 3.38
CA GLU A 77 15.69 9.11 4.25
C GLU A 77 15.35 7.64 4.50
N SER A 78 15.30 6.84 3.43
CA SER A 78 15.09 5.40 3.47
C SER A 78 16.18 4.68 4.26
N GLN A 79 17.44 5.05 4.08
CA GLN A 79 18.55 4.51 4.89
C GLN A 79 18.36 4.79 6.38
N LYS A 80 17.93 5.99 6.74
CA LYS A 80 17.63 6.36 8.12
C LYS A 80 16.42 5.60 8.68
N GLU A 81 15.38 5.44 7.90
CA GLU A 81 14.22 4.64 8.27
C GLU A 81 14.61 3.18 8.50
N MET A 82 15.43 2.61 7.61
CA MET A 82 15.98 1.26 7.76
C MET A 82 16.80 1.11 9.05
N GLU A 83 17.62 2.10 9.41
CA GLU A 83 18.39 2.08 10.66
C GLU A 83 17.50 2.14 11.91
N GLU A 84 16.43 2.96 11.87
CA GLU A 84 15.52 3.18 13.00
C GLU A 84 14.51 2.05 13.18
N LYS A 85 13.94 1.54 12.08
CA LYS A 85 12.82 0.59 12.10
C LYS A 85 13.20 -0.82 11.64
N GLY A 86 14.28 -0.97 10.87
CA GLY A 86 14.68 -2.22 10.23
C GLY A 86 13.86 -2.56 8.98
N TYR A 87 13.16 -1.60 8.41
CA TYR A 87 12.45 -1.66 7.13
C TYR A 87 12.17 -0.24 6.64
N THR A 88 11.90 -0.09 5.34
CA THR A 88 11.44 1.15 4.70
C THR A 88 9.98 1.04 4.34
N LEU A 89 9.31 2.16 4.13
CA LEU A 89 7.91 2.21 3.72
C LEU A 89 7.85 2.86 2.33
N PRO A 90 7.44 2.10 1.29
CA PRO A 90 7.42 2.62 -0.07
C PRO A 90 6.34 3.69 -0.26
N GLU A 91 6.61 4.59 -1.18
CA GLU A 91 5.74 5.65 -1.64
C GLU A 91 5.51 5.49 -3.14
N TYR A 92 4.27 5.28 -3.55
CA TYR A 92 3.96 4.97 -4.94
C TYR A 92 3.32 6.14 -5.67
N ALA A 93 3.73 6.32 -6.93
CA ALA A 93 3.05 7.16 -7.90
C ALA A 93 2.74 6.36 -9.17
N PHE A 94 1.95 6.92 -10.07
CA PHE A 94 1.72 6.33 -11.38
C PHE A 94 1.56 7.38 -12.48
N THR A 95 1.90 6.99 -13.69
CA THR A 95 1.54 7.68 -14.93
C THR A 95 0.63 6.80 -15.79
N VAL A 96 -0.13 7.41 -16.68
CA VAL A 96 -1.04 6.71 -17.60
C VAL A 96 -0.67 7.07 -19.03
N GLU A 97 -0.41 6.06 -19.86
CA GLU A 97 -0.22 6.23 -21.30
C GLU A 97 -1.42 5.64 -22.05
N CYS A 98 -2.03 6.42 -22.93
CA CYS A 98 -3.12 5.97 -23.78
C CYS A 98 -3.00 6.63 -25.17
N GLU A 99 -3.00 5.82 -26.24
CA GLU A 99 -2.87 6.28 -27.61
C GLU A 99 -1.68 7.22 -27.91
N GLY A 100 -0.56 6.99 -27.18
CA GLY A 100 0.66 7.79 -27.33
C GLY A 100 0.65 9.12 -26.58
N VAL A 101 -0.35 9.35 -25.74
CA VAL A 101 -0.43 10.48 -24.81
C VAL A 101 -0.14 9.98 -23.40
N GLU A 102 0.79 10.61 -22.72
CA GLU A 102 1.14 10.32 -21.33
C GLU A 102 0.58 11.40 -20.40
N SER A 103 0.06 10.98 -19.25
CA SER A 103 -0.45 11.88 -18.21
C SER A 103 0.69 12.55 -17.43
N GLU A 104 0.34 13.58 -16.66
CA GLU A 104 1.17 13.96 -15.53
C GLU A 104 1.18 12.82 -14.49
N GLU A 105 2.19 12.82 -13.63
CA GLU A 105 2.31 11.87 -12.53
C GLU A 105 1.18 12.08 -11.51
N SER A 106 0.69 11.01 -10.92
CA SER A 106 -0.32 11.06 -9.86
C SER A 106 0.24 11.65 -8.56
N GLY A 107 -0.63 11.97 -7.61
CA GLY A 107 -0.18 12.16 -6.22
C GLY A 107 0.32 10.85 -5.61
N GLN A 108 1.16 10.95 -4.60
CA GLN A 108 1.75 9.81 -3.89
C GLN A 108 0.73 9.01 -3.08
N LEU A 109 0.97 7.71 -2.97
CA LEU A 109 0.29 6.77 -2.08
C LEU A 109 1.32 6.22 -1.09
N ASP A 110 1.30 6.72 0.14
CA ASP A 110 2.19 6.23 1.20
C ASP A 110 1.74 4.87 1.71
N VAL A 111 2.65 3.94 1.90
CA VAL A 111 2.36 2.68 2.58
C VAL A 111 2.38 2.92 4.08
N LYS A 112 1.40 2.36 4.79
CA LYS A 112 1.31 2.46 6.25
C LYS A 112 1.97 1.28 6.93
N ASP A 113 2.54 1.53 8.09
CA ASP A 113 3.02 0.55 9.04
C ASP A 113 1.93 0.08 10.03
N GLU A 114 0.67 0.11 9.62
CA GLU A 114 -0.48 -0.32 10.42
C GLU A 114 -1.06 -1.63 9.87
N ILE A 115 -1.32 -2.60 10.77
CA ILE A 115 -2.05 -3.81 10.44
C ILE A 115 -3.41 -3.78 11.12
N VAL A 116 -4.46 -4.16 10.39
CA VAL A 116 -5.79 -4.39 10.97
C VAL A 116 -6.06 -5.89 11.03
N LEU A 117 -6.06 -6.45 12.24
CA LEU A 117 -6.39 -7.86 12.46
C LEU A 117 -7.87 -8.00 12.79
N THR A 118 -8.56 -8.90 12.07
CA THR A 118 -9.91 -9.32 12.45
C THR A 118 -9.84 -10.55 13.36
N VAL A 119 -10.31 -10.40 14.60
CA VAL A 119 -10.32 -11.49 15.58
C VAL A 119 -11.55 -12.36 15.34
N LYS A 120 -11.32 -13.57 14.84
CA LYS A 120 -12.39 -14.59 14.75
C LYS A 120 -12.69 -15.13 16.17
N ASN A 121 -13.94 -15.45 16.44
CA ASN A 121 -14.43 -15.91 17.76
C ASN A 121 -14.10 -14.90 18.88
N PHE A 122 -14.37 -13.62 18.63
CA PHE A 122 -14.05 -12.53 19.55
C PHE A 122 -14.59 -12.76 20.96
N ASP A 123 -15.83 -13.26 21.09
CA ASP A 123 -16.46 -13.51 22.39
C ASP A 123 -15.67 -14.50 23.27
N GLU A 124 -14.98 -15.46 22.66
CA GLU A 124 -14.15 -16.45 23.37
C GLU A 124 -12.75 -15.89 23.72
N LEU A 125 -12.29 -14.90 22.96
CA LEU A 125 -10.94 -14.34 23.06
C LEU A 125 -10.92 -12.99 23.78
N LYS A 126 -12.05 -12.35 23.98
CA LYS A 126 -12.18 -11.07 24.68
C LYS A 126 -11.54 -11.12 26.06
N GLY A 127 -10.69 -10.15 26.33
CA GLY A 127 -9.92 -10.05 27.58
C GLY A 127 -8.66 -10.90 27.64
N LYS A 128 -8.37 -11.67 26.57
CA LYS A 128 -7.05 -12.30 26.39
C LYS A 128 -6.07 -11.32 25.76
N THR A 129 -4.82 -11.74 25.62
CA THR A 129 -3.74 -10.93 25.06
C THR A 129 -3.19 -11.60 23.81
N LEU A 130 -3.08 -10.84 22.73
CA LEU A 130 -2.30 -11.19 21.56
C LEU A 130 -0.83 -10.81 21.83
N LYS A 131 0.09 -11.77 21.71
CA LYS A 131 1.52 -11.52 21.79
C LYS A 131 2.11 -11.58 20.40
N LEU A 132 2.71 -10.48 19.97
CA LEU A 132 3.55 -10.40 18.77
C LEU A 132 4.99 -10.65 19.19
N VAL A 133 5.69 -11.48 18.43
CA VAL A 133 7.10 -11.81 18.69
C VAL A 133 7.90 -11.57 17.43
N TRP A 134 8.91 -10.71 17.49
CA TRP A 134 9.81 -10.41 16.38
C TRP A 134 10.92 -11.45 16.28
N LYS A 135 11.62 -11.47 15.15
CA LYS A 135 12.74 -12.39 14.88
C LYS A 135 13.91 -12.23 15.87
N ASP A 136 14.11 -11.03 16.40
CA ASP A 136 15.14 -10.71 17.40
C ASP A 136 14.76 -11.19 18.83
N GLY A 137 13.55 -11.74 19.00
CA GLY A 137 13.03 -12.20 20.30
C GLY A 137 12.29 -11.14 21.10
N SER A 138 12.29 -9.88 20.66
CA SER A 138 11.44 -8.85 21.26
C SER A 138 9.96 -9.17 21.10
N SER A 139 9.10 -8.56 21.92
CA SER A 139 7.66 -8.83 21.84
C SER A 139 6.82 -7.66 22.30
N LYS A 140 5.62 -7.53 21.70
CA LYS A 140 4.57 -6.57 22.08
C LYS A 140 3.31 -7.33 22.45
N GLU A 141 2.68 -6.94 23.55
CA GLU A 141 1.41 -7.51 24.00
C GLU A 141 0.27 -6.52 23.71
N ILE A 142 -0.81 -7.02 23.11
CA ILE A 142 -1.96 -6.24 22.68
C ILE A 142 -3.21 -6.87 23.26
N PRO A 143 -3.99 -6.16 24.10
CA PRO A 143 -5.23 -6.70 24.64
C PRO A 143 -6.25 -6.90 23.52
N ILE A 144 -6.98 -8.02 23.57
CA ILE A 144 -8.09 -8.31 22.66
C ILE A 144 -9.35 -7.69 23.25
N ASP A 145 -9.63 -6.43 22.92
CA ASP A 145 -10.75 -5.65 23.42
C ASP A 145 -11.80 -5.34 22.34
N SER A 146 -11.49 -5.59 21.09
CA SER A 146 -12.36 -5.38 19.94
C SER A 146 -12.20 -6.46 18.88
N GLU A 147 -13.20 -6.63 18.00
CA GLU A 147 -13.14 -7.56 16.87
C GLU A 147 -12.09 -7.15 15.82
N LYS A 148 -11.73 -5.87 15.79
CA LYS A 148 -10.71 -5.32 14.90
C LYS A 148 -9.63 -4.65 15.72
N LEU A 149 -8.45 -5.25 15.74
CA LEU A 149 -7.28 -4.69 16.40
C LEU A 149 -6.43 -3.95 15.38
N LYS A 150 -6.18 -2.67 15.63
CA LYS A 150 -5.23 -1.86 14.90
C LYS A 150 -3.88 -1.95 15.57
N ILE A 151 -2.87 -2.29 14.81
CA ILE A 151 -1.51 -2.47 15.30
C ILE A 151 -0.60 -1.61 14.45
N SER A 152 -0.09 -0.53 15.04
CA SER A 152 0.89 0.37 14.43
C SER A 152 2.32 -0.08 14.75
N ASP A 153 3.26 0.46 14.02
CA ASP A 153 4.70 0.19 14.16
C ASP A 153 5.04 -1.30 13.95
N ILE A 154 4.38 -1.93 12.98
CA ILE A 154 4.59 -3.32 12.61
C ILE A 154 4.53 -3.48 11.11
N PHE A 155 5.59 -4.07 10.56
CA PHE A 155 5.63 -4.49 9.17
C PHE A 155 5.30 -6.00 9.06
N ILE A 156 4.45 -6.36 8.07
CA ILE A 156 4.07 -7.76 7.80
C ILE A 156 5.32 -8.54 7.34
N GLY A 157 5.67 -9.57 8.08
CA GLY A 157 6.86 -10.40 7.83
C GLY A 157 7.98 -10.20 8.85
N SER A 158 7.90 -9.16 9.68
CA SER A 158 8.86 -8.90 10.75
C SER A 158 8.51 -9.59 12.07
N ALA A 159 7.28 -10.06 12.25
CA ALA A 159 6.81 -10.65 13.52
C ALA A 159 6.01 -11.95 13.35
N TYR A 160 5.99 -12.77 14.39
CA TYR A 160 5.12 -13.93 14.55
C TYR A 160 4.03 -13.64 15.57
N MET A 161 2.83 -14.17 15.34
CA MET A 161 1.71 -13.99 16.26
C MET A 161 1.50 -15.21 17.13
N LEU A 162 1.37 -14.99 18.45
CA LEU A 162 0.97 -16.00 19.43
C LEU A 162 -0.22 -15.47 20.22
N ILE A 163 -1.31 -16.25 20.32
CA ILE A 163 -2.45 -15.94 21.18
C ILE A 163 -2.30 -16.73 22.49
N LYS A 164 -2.34 -16.04 23.61
CA LYS A 164 -2.31 -16.65 24.96
C LYS A 164 -3.62 -16.44 25.68
#